data_292799d3786b4efbe942fd49bfd8635f
#
_entry.id   292799d3786b4efbe942fd49bfd8635f
#
_cell.length_a   1.000
_cell.length_b   1.000
_cell.length_c   1.000
_cell.angle_alpha   90.00
_cell.angle_beta   90.00
_cell.angle_gamma   90.00
#
_symmetry.space_group_name_H-M   'P 1'
#
loop_
_entity.id
_entity.type
_entity.pdbx_description
1 polymer ?
#
loop_
_entity_poly.entity_id
_entity_poly.type
_entity_poly.pdbx_seq_one_letter_code
_entity_poly.pdbx_strand_id
1 'polypeptide(L)'
;REKLELTDHQINIIKKYQKKYNLKIIFSILDIKSYIYLKKKGFKYFKIPSTVSMHNQLLSYLSKEQLSEIIISTGMTNENYIKKILKLYSNVKKLYLLHAISSYPTFYKTMNLNIIKKYANLSKTYKNILPGYSSHDPGNIGCMLAIAAGAKMIEKHVKLGDNNWMHYDDVALDVNEELPEFVNYLKKTVGIMGGEKKIIYSDEFHKYIPNKAGLGGGSAVTPSC
;
A
#
# COMPACT_ATOMS: atom_id res chain seq x y z
N ARG A 1 -20.80 20.03 1.14
CA ARG A 1 -19.43 19.71 1.65
C ARG A 1 -19.34 19.93 3.16
N GLU A 2 -19.73 21.07 3.70
CA GLU A 2 -19.68 21.39 5.14
C GLU A 2 -20.34 20.32 6.03
N LYS A 3 -21.45 19.73 5.58
CA LYS A 3 -22.14 18.65 6.32
C LYS A 3 -21.39 17.33 6.39
N LEU A 4 -20.31 17.16 5.61
CA LEU A 4 -19.47 15.94 5.56
C LEU A 4 -18.14 16.14 6.27
N GLU A 5 -17.83 17.33 6.80
CA GLU A 5 -16.61 17.57 7.55
C GLU A 5 -16.71 16.94 8.94
N LEU A 6 -15.60 16.34 9.38
CA LEU A 6 -15.53 15.75 10.70
C LEU A 6 -15.57 16.85 11.76
N THR A 7 -16.51 16.76 12.68
CA THR A 7 -16.61 17.64 13.83
C THR A 7 -15.52 17.36 14.86
N ASP A 8 -15.23 18.31 15.74
CA ASP A 8 -14.31 18.11 16.87
C ASP A 8 -14.68 16.92 17.74
N HIS A 9 -15.97 16.67 17.94
CA HIS A 9 -16.47 15.52 18.67
C HIS A 9 -16.06 14.20 17.99
N GLN A 10 -16.27 14.09 16.67
CA GLN A 10 -15.88 12.91 15.89
C GLN A 10 -14.36 12.69 15.88
N ILE A 11 -13.56 13.77 15.76
CA ILE A 11 -12.10 13.71 15.86
C ILE A 11 -11.66 13.18 17.24
N ASN A 12 -12.32 13.57 18.33
CA ASN A 12 -12.02 13.06 19.66
C ASN A 12 -12.40 11.57 19.80
N ILE A 13 -13.48 11.13 19.18
CA ILE A 13 -13.86 9.70 19.10
C ILE A 13 -12.77 8.93 18.37
N ILE A 14 -12.30 9.39 17.21
CA ILE A 14 -11.20 8.78 16.45
C ILE A 14 -9.96 8.61 17.33
N LYS A 15 -9.56 9.63 18.08
CA LYS A 15 -8.43 9.55 19.01
C LYS A 15 -8.62 8.50 20.11
N LYS A 16 -9.83 8.40 20.65
CA LYS A 16 -10.16 7.38 21.66
C LYS A 16 -9.96 5.97 21.09
N TYR A 17 -10.47 5.73 19.89
CA TYR A 17 -10.31 4.43 19.22
C TYR A 17 -8.87 4.17 18.78
N GLN A 18 -8.16 5.18 18.30
CA GLN A 18 -6.72 5.10 18.01
C GLN A 18 -5.94 4.55 19.21
N LYS A 19 -6.18 5.13 20.40
CA LYS A 19 -5.52 4.71 21.65
C LYS A 19 -5.97 3.30 22.07
N LYS A 20 -7.29 3.05 22.03
CA LYS A 20 -7.89 1.77 22.48
C LYS A 20 -7.37 0.57 21.69
N TYR A 21 -7.22 0.73 20.38
CA TYR A 21 -6.85 -0.37 19.48
C TYR A 21 -5.40 -0.28 18.98
N ASN A 22 -4.62 0.68 19.49
CA ASN A 22 -3.24 0.93 19.03
C ASN A 22 -3.13 1.09 17.51
N LEU A 23 -4.06 1.84 16.92
CA LEU A 23 -4.10 2.06 15.47
C LEU A 23 -3.27 3.27 15.06
N LYS A 24 -2.65 3.20 13.90
CA LYS A 24 -2.02 4.33 13.26
C LYS A 24 -3.04 5.02 12.35
N ILE A 25 -3.56 6.16 12.78
CA ILE A 25 -4.51 6.93 11.98
C ILE A 25 -3.77 7.81 10.98
N ILE A 26 -4.14 7.72 9.72
CA ILE A 26 -3.58 8.48 8.60
C ILE A 26 -4.69 9.33 8.01
N PHE A 27 -4.46 10.63 7.90
CA PHE A 27 -5.41 11.54 7.28
C PHE A 27 -4.98 11.92 5.87
N SER A 28 -5.90 11.81 4.91
CA SER A 28 -5.74 12.40 3.59
C SER A 28 -5.90 13.92 3.65
N ILE A 29 -4.88 14.64 3.21
CA ILE A 29 -4.84 16.11 3.26
C ILE A 29 -5.19 16.66 1.90
N LEU A 30 -6.24 17.47 1.83
CA LEU A 30 -6.71 18.11 0.63
C LEU A 30 -6.29 19.59 0.53
N ASP A 31 -5.98 20.23 1.68
CA ASP A 31 -5.57 21.62 1.77
C ASP A 31 -4.71 21.88 3.01
N ILE A 32 -4.06 23.06 3.02
CA ILE A 32 -3.14 23.47 4.09
C ILE A 32 -3.87 23.70 5.42
N LYS A 33 -5.11 24.21 5.39
CA LYS A 33 -5.88 24.52 6.62
C LYS A 33 -6.22 23.22 7.36
N SER A 34 -6.68 22.21 6.65
CA SER A 34 -6.95 20.87 7.18
C SER A 34 -5.70 20.24 7.79
N TYR A 35 -4.54 20.37 7.14
CA TYR A 35 -3.28 19.90 7.70
C TYR A 35 -2.94 20.59 9.02
N ILE A 36 -2.97 21.93 9.06
CA ILE A 36 -2.66 22.71 10.27
C ILE A 36 -3.60 22.33 11.41
N TYR A 37 -4.89 22.20 11.12
CA TYR A 37 -5.89 21.80 12.11
C TYR A 37 -5.57 20.42 12.70
N LEU A 38 -5.36 19.40 11.86
CA LEU A 38 -5.08 18.04 12.30
C LEU A 38 -3.74 17.93 13.06
N LYS A 39 -2.72 18.68 12.63
CA LYS A 39 -1.44 18.78 13.32
C LYS A 39 -1.59 19.37 14.71
N LYS A 40 -2.39 20.46 14.87
CA LYS A 40 -2.75 21.03 16.18
C LYS A 40 -3.50 20.04 17.06
N LYS A 41 -4.31 19.17 16.49
CA LYS A 41 -4.97 18.07 17.23
C LYS A 41 -4.02 16.91 17.58
N GLY A 42 -2.73 16.97 17.22
CA GLY A 42 -1.70 16.00 17.57
C GLY A 42 -1.60 14.79 16.66
N PHE A 43 -2.21 14.80 15.47
CA PHE A 43 -2.00 13.77 14.45
C PHE A 43 -0.65 13.97 13.77
N LYS A 44 -0.02 12.85 13.39
CA LYS A 44 1.37 12.84 12.88
C LYS A 44 1.51 12.19 11.51
N TYR A 45 0.48 11.48 11.03
CA TYR A 45 0.55 10.66 9.80
C TYR A 45 -0.42 11.21 8.78
N PHE A 46 0.12 11.56 7.62
CA PHE A 46 -0.62 12.25 6.58
C PHE A 46 -0.39 11.61 5.22
N LYS A 47 -1.43 11.64 4.39
CA LYS A 47 -1.39 11.19 3.01
C LYS A 47 -1.76 12.34 2.09
N ILE A 48 -1.05 12.45 0.97
CA ILE A 48 -1.42 13.28 -0.17
C ILE A 48 -2.11 12.36 -1.19
N PRO A 49 -3.44 12.46 -1.36
CA PRO A 49 -4.16 11.63 -2.33
C PRO A 49 -3.95 12.12 -3.76
N SER A 50 -4.24 11.25 -4.74
CA SER A 50 -4.09 11.57 -6.17
C SER A 50 -4.88 12.80 -6.61
N THR A 51 -6.01 13.07 -5.98
CA THR A 51 -6.89 14.22 -6.30
C THR A 51 -6.23 15.59 -6.13
N VAL A 52 -5.18 15.69 -5.32
CA VAL A 52 -4.42 16.92 -5.09
C VAL A 52 -2.98 16.85 -5.59
N SER A 53 -2.65 15.88 -6.43
CA SER A 53 -1.31 15.72 -7.01
C SER A 53 -0.81 16.97 -7.74
N MET A 54 -1.70 17.77 -8.33
CA MET A 54 -1.38 19.03 -9.02
C MET A 54 -1.39 20.26 -8.10
N HIS A 55 -1.69 20.12 -6.82
CA HIS A 55 -1.76 21.24 -5.88
C HIS A 55 -0.35 21.63 -5.39
N ASN A 56 0.37 22.37 -6.23
CA ASN A 56 1.77 22.71 -6.00
C ASN A 56 2.05 23.44 -4.68
N GLN A 57 1.15 24.32 -4.25
CA GLN A 57 1.29 25.02 -2.97
C GLN A 57 1.22 24.07 -1.78
N LEU A 58 0.28 23.11 -1.77
CA LEU A 58 0.17 22.09 -0.74
C LEU A 58 1.42 21.22 -0.71
N LEU A 59 1.86 20.71 -1.86
CA LEU A 59 3.07 19.88 -1.97
C LEU A 59 4.30 20.61 -1.43
N SER A 60 4.50 21.87 -1.83
CA SER A 60 5.62 22.69 -1.37
C SER A 60 5.52 23.03 0.12
N TYR A 61 4.32 23.30 0.62
CA TYR A 61 4.11 23.58 2.04
C TYR A 61 4.48 22.34 2.89
N LEU A 62 3.91 21.17 2.58
CA LEU A 62 4.13 19.94 3.34
C LEU A 62 5.59 19.46 3.25
N SER A 63 6.30 19.72 2.15
CA SER A 63 7.71 19.33 2.02
C SER A 63 8.66 20.09 2.94
N LYS A 64 8.25 21.29 3.42
CA LYS A 64 9.00 22.10 4.39
C LYS A 64 8.68 21.72 5.84
N GLU A 65 7.63 20.94 6.06
CA GLU A 65 7.26 20.47 7.38
C GLU A 65 8.20 19.33 7.83
N GLN A 66 8.49 19.27 9.11
CA GLN A 66 9.35 18.22 9.70
C GLN A 66 8.56 16.90 9.85
N LEU A 67 8.13 16.34 8.73
CA LEU A 67 7.44 15.06 8.73
C LEU A 67 8.46 13.91 8.77
N SER A 68 8.26 12.97 9.70
CA SER A 68 9.07 11.76 9.73
C SER A 68 8.72 10.81 8.58
N GLU A 69 7.45 10.78 8.20
CA GLU A 69 6.96 9.98 7.09
C GLU A 69 5.77 10.66 6.40
N ILE A 70 5.65 10.41 5.11
CA ILE A 70 4.52 10.86 4.30
C ILE A 70 4.14 9.79 3.28
N ILE A 71 2.86 9.72 2.97
CA ILE A 71 2.30 8.83 1.96
C ILE A 71 1.82 9.68 0.80
N ILE A 72 2.22 9.33 -0.43
CA ILE A 72 1.84 10.05 -1.63
C ILE A 72 1.31 9.07 -2.67
N SER A 73 0.05 9.22 -3.06
CA SER A 73 -0.53 8.47 -4.18
C SER A 73 -0.22 9.17 -5.52
N THR A 74 0.06 8.36 -6.55
CA THR A 74 0.56 8.84 -7.84
C THR A 74 -0.44 8.64 -8.99
N GLY A 75 -1.72 8.48 -8.69
CA GLY A 75 -2.77 8.46 -9.71
C GLY A 75 -2.86 9.78 -10.48
N MET A 76 -3.23 9.73 -11.75
CA MET A 76 -3.32 10.87 -12.68
C MET A 76 -2.00 11.67 -12.81
N THR A 77 -0.85 11.01 -12.64
CA THR A 77 0.46 11.66 -12.71
C THR A 77 1.37 10.96 -13.73
N ASN A 78 2.53 11.55 -13.97
CA ASN A 78 3.54 11.06 -14.89
C ASN A 78 4.94 11.06 -14.27
N GLU A 79 5.94 10.68 -15.06
CA GLU A 79 7.35 10.61 -14.64
C GLU A 79 7.90 11.94 -14.11
N ASN A 80 7.48 13.08 -14.67
CA ASN A 80 7.93 14.39 -14.20
C ASN A 80 7.41 14.70 -12.80
N TYR A 81 6.19 14.27 -12.50
CA TYR A 81 5.64 14.33 -11.15
C TYR A 81 6.48 13.51 -10.17
N ILE A 82 6.82 12.27 -10.52
CA ILE A 82 7.64 11.40 -9.66
C ILE A 82 8.98 12.08 -9.37
N LYS A 83 9.70 12.58 -10.40
CA LYS A 83 10.96 13.32 -10.22
C LYS A 83 10.81 14.52 -9.29
N LYS A 84 9.72 15.26 -9.41
CA LYS A 84 9.40 16.41 -8.54
C LYS A 84 9.21 15.96 -7.09
N ILE A 85 8.42 14.90 -6.84
CA ILE A 85 8.18 14.38 -5.51
C ILE A 85 9.47 13.89 -4.86
N LEU A 86 10.32 13.17 -5.58
CA LEU A 86 11.61 12.72 -5.09
C LEU A 86 12.51 13.88 -4.63
N LYS A 87 12.50 14.99 -5.37
CA LYS A 87 13.23 16.20 -5.00
C LYS A 87 12.64 16.90 -3.78
N LEU A 88 11.31 17.09 -3.76
CA LEU A 88 10.61 17.81 -2.69
C LEU A 88 10.71 17.10 -1.33
N TYR A 89 10.65 15.77 -1.33
CA TYR A 89 10.58 14.97 -0.11
C TYR A 89 11.86 14.15 0.15
N SER A 90 13.00 14.61 -0.39
CA SER A 90 14.31 13.96 -0.20
C SER A 90 14.75 13.83 1.27
N ASN A 91 14.35 14.78 2.12
CA ASN A 91 14.73 14.85 3.53
C ASN A 91 13.77 14.10 4.47
N VAL A 92 12.66 13.58 3.98
CA VAL A 92 11.71 12.80 4.78
C VAL A 92 12.31 11.41 5.06
N LYS A 93 12.20 10.91 6.29
CA LYS A 93 12.77 9.60 6.66
C LYS A 93 12.11 8.44 5.92
N LYS A 94 10.78 8.53 5.65
CA LYS A 94 10.02 7.53 4.91
C LYS A 94 9.03 8.20 3.96
N LEU A 95 9.23 7.98 2.67
CA LEU A 95 8.33 8.38 1.61
C LEU A 95 7.65 7.14 1.04
N TYR A 96 6.39 6.91 1.43
CA TYR A 96 5.57 5.88 0.81
C TYR A 96 5.03 6.40 -0.53
N LEU A 97 5.50 5.82 -1.61
CA LEU A 97 5.09 6.18 -2.96
C LEU A 97 4.12 5.13 -3.48
N LEU A 98 2.82 5.44 -3.47
CA LEU A 98 1.78 4.50 -3.85
C LEU A 98 1.45 4.63 -5.34
N HIS A 99 1.68 3.58 -6.10
CA HIS A 99 1.08 3.48 -7.43
C HIS A 99 -0.44 3.41 -7.30
N ALA A 100 -1.15 4.18 -8.12
CA ALA A 100 -2.60 4.21 -8.15
C ALA A 100 -3.10 4.48 -9.57
N ILE A 101 -4.23 3.90 -9.93
CA ILE A 101 -5.03 4.28 -11.11
C ILE A 101 -6.34 4.87 -10.58
N SER A 102 -6.64 6.11 -10.92
CA SER A 102 -7.81 6.84 -10.40
C SER A 102 -9.08 6.53 -11.22
N SER A 103 -9.33 5.23 -11.47
CA SER A 103 -10.52 4.68 -12.09
C SER A 103 -11.20 3.74 -11.10
N TYR A 104 -12.51 3.78 -10.99
CA TYR A 104 -13.33 3.00 -10.05
C TYR A 104 -14.46 2.29 -10.80
N PRO A 105 -14.31 0.98 -11.10
CA PRO A 105 -13.16 0.13 -10.82
C PRO A 105 -11.97 0.37 -11.76
N THR A 106 -10.78 -0.04 -11.33
CA THR A 106 -9.62 -0.17 -12.21
C THR A 106 -9.65 -1.54 -12.89
N PHE A 107 -9.60 -1.54 -14.22
CA PHE A 107 -9.56 -2.78 -15.01
C PHE A 107 -8.15 -3.37 -15.09
N TYR A 108 -8.05 -4.70 -15.14
CA TYR A 108 -6.77 -5.43 -15.17
C TYR A 108 -5.77 -4.93 -16.21
N LYS A 109 -6.23 -4.62 -17.41
CA LYS A 109 -5.38 -4.13 -18.51
C LYS A 109 -4.71 -2.78 -18.25
N THR A 110 -5.25 -2.00 -17.30
CA THR A 110 -4.77 -0.65 -16.98
C THR A 110 -4.05 -0.55 -15.64
N MET A 111 -4.02 -1.61 -14.84
CA MET A 111 -3.41 -1.62 -13.50
C MET A 111 -1.90 -1.33 -13.53
N ASN A 112 -1.18 -1.83 -14.53
CA ASN A 112 0.25 -1.57 -14.76
C ASN A 112 1.14 -1.68 -13.50
N LEU A 113 1.02 -2.79 -12.77
CA LEU A 113 1.72 -3.01 -11.48
C LEU A 113 3.25 -3.05 -11.60
N ASN A 114 3.82 -3.13 -12.82
CA ASN A 114 5.26 -2.98 -13.03
C ASN A 114 5.81 -1.61 -12.56
N ILE A 115 4.95 -0.60 -12.42
CA ILE A 115 5.34 0.69 -11.81
C ILE A 115 5.80 0.50 -10.37
N ILE A 116 5.24 -0.46 -9.63
CA ILE A 116 5.66 -0.78 -8.26
C ILE A 116 7.09 -1.33 -8.26
N LYS A 117 7.44 -2.21 -9.21
CA LYS A 117 8.84 -2.67 -9.40
C LYS A 117 9.79 -1.50 -9.68
N LYS A 118 9.33 -0.53 -10.49
CA LYS A 118 10.10 0.69 -10.73
C LYS A 118 10.33 1.48 -9.43
N TYR A 119 9.31 1.66 -8.59
CA TYR A 119 9.46 2.33 -7.29
C TYR A 119 10.37 1.53 -6.35
N ALA A 120 10.29 0.19 -6.36
CA ALA A 120 11.20 -0.67 -5.63
C ALA A 120 12.67 -0.52 -6.10
N ASN A 121 12.90 -0.32 -7.39
CA ASN A 121 14.24 -0.02 -7.91
C ASN A 121 14.71 1.39 -7.51
N LEU A 122 13.83 2.39 -7.46
CA LEU A 122 14.16 3.72 -6.96
C LEU A 122 14.63 3.67 -5.49
N SER A 123 14.10 2.77 -4.66
CA SER A 123 14.53 2.62 -3.26
C SER A 123 15.99 2.15 -3.11
N LYS A 124 16.60 1.61 -4.16
CA LYS A 124 18.04 1.27 -4.16
C LYS A 124 18.91 2.53 -4.14
N THR A 125 18.48 3.58 -4.81
CA THR A 125 19.17 4.89 -4.89
C THR A 125 18.68 5.84 -3.79
N TYR A 126 17.38 5.94 -3.61
CA TYR A 126 16.73 6.82 -2.63
C TYR A 126 16.24 5.96 -1.44
N LYS A 127 17.10 5.83 -0.42
CA LYS A 127 16.86 4.90 0.71
C LYS A 127 15.61 5.20 1.54
N ASN A 128 15.04 6.38 1.41
CA ASN A 128 13.82 6.78 2.09
C ASN A 128 12.53 6.35 1.37
N ILE A 129 12.59 5.83 0.13
CA ILE A 129 11.43 5.43 -0.64
C ILE A 129 10.95 4.05 -0.23
N LEU A 130 9.65 3.94 0.00
CA LEU A 130 8.94 2.70 0.24
C LEU A 130 7.83 2.57 -0.82
N PRO A 131 7.92 1.60 -1.75
CA PRO A 131 6.91 1.41 -2.77
C PRO A 131 5.60 0.92 -2.16
N GLY A 132 4.47 1.30 -2.76
CA GLY A 132 3.17 0.83 -2.33
C GLY A 132 2.16 0.81 -3.47
N TYR A 133 0.95 0.37 -3.15
CA TYR A 133 -0.18 0.29 -4.08
C TYR A 133 -1.45 0.80 -3.40
N SER A 134 -2.14 1.73 -4.06
CA SER A 134 -3.48 2.18 -3.71
C SER A 134 -4.45 1.55 -4.70
N SER A 135 -5.17 0.52 -4.24
CA SER A 135 -6.00 -0.37 -5.06
C SER A 135 -7.40 0.20 -5.25
N HIS A 136 -7.81 0.29 -6.51
CA HIS A 136 -9.17 0.58 -6.94
C HIS A 136 -9.71 -0.54 -7.86
N ASP A 137 -9.08 -1.70 -7.86
CA ASP A 137 -9.54 -2.92 -8.51
C ASP A 137 -10.43 -3.74 -7.58
N PRO A 138 -11.40 -4.48 -8.10
CA PRO A 138 -12.21 -5.39 -7.29
C PRO A 138 -11.38 -6.57 -6.79
N GLY A 139 -11.72 -7.08 -5.60
CA GLY A 139 -11.08 -8.24 -5.00
C GLY A 139 -9.65 -7.99 -4.50
N ASN A 140 -8.83 -9.04 -4.50
CA ASN A 140 -7.54 -9.10 -3.80
C ASN A 140 -6.33 -9.35 -4.71
N ILE A 141 -6.53 -9.80 -5.95
CA ILE A 141 -5.45 -10.23 -6.85
C ILE A 141 -4.44 -9.11 -7.11
N GLY A 142 -4.90 -7.90 -7.40
CA GLY A 142 -4.03 -6.76 -7.63
C GLY A 142 -3.15 -6.43 -6.43
N CYS A 143 -3.69 -6.51 -5.22
CA CYS A 143 -2.94 -6.28 -3.99
C CYS A 143 -1.89 -7.37 -3.73
N MET A 144 -2.22 -8.64 -3.99
CA MET A 144 -1.27 -9.75 -3.88
C MET A 144 -0.11 -9.60 -4.88
N LEU A 145 -0.43 -9.29 -6.15
CA LEU A 145 0.57 -9.04 -7.18
C LEU A 145 1.40 -7.78 -6.89
N ALA A 146 0.81 -6.76 -6.28
CA ALA A 146 1.54 -5.57 -5.84
C ALA A 146 2.59 -5.91 -4.78
N ILE A 147 2.27 -6.79 -3.81
CA ILE A 147 3.24 -7.31 -2.83
C ILE A 147 4.36 -8.06 -3.54
N ALA A 148 4.04 -8.94 -4.49
CA ALA A 148 5.02 -9.66 -5.30
C ALA A 148 5.91 -8.71 -6.13
N ALA A 149 5.36 -7.57 -6.57
CA ALA A 149 6.11 -6.51 -7.24
C ALA A 149 6.99 -5.65 -6.30
N GLY A 150 6.92 -5.87 -4.98
CA GLY A 150 7.75 -5.20 -3.98
C GLY A 150 7.04 -4.14 -3.15
N ALA A 151 5.70 -4.03 -3.21
CA ALA A 151 4.94 -3.09 -2.38
C ALA A 151 5.16 -3.37 -0.89
N LYS A 152 5.39 -2.30 -0.12
CA LYS A 152 5.54 -2.30 1.34
C LYS A 152 4.32 -1.71 2.05
N MET A 153 3.40 -1.15 1.29
CA MET A 153 2.13 -0.62 1.76
C MET A 153 1.03 -0.94 0.74
N ILE A 154 -0.09 -1.42 1.22
CA ILE A 154 -1.33 -1.59 0.45
C ILE A 154 -2.39 -0.67 1.04
N GLU A 155 -3.08 0.06 0.20
CA GLU A 155 -4.25 0.84 0.55
C GLU A 155 -5.46 0.28 -0.20
N LYS A 156 -6.57 0.11 0.51
CA LYS A 156 -7.82 -0.41 -0.05
C LYS A 156 -9.00 0.29 0.60
N HIS A 157 -10.01 0.61 -0.19
CA HIS A 157 -11.29 1.09 0.33
C HIS A 157 -11.99 0.00 1.15
N VAL A 158 -12.65 0.42 2.22
CA VAL A 158 -13.49 -0.45 3.05
C VAL A 158 -14.86 0.20 3.25
N LYS A 159 -15.88 -0.64 3.47
CA LYS A 159 -17.26 -0.21 3.69
C LYS A 159 -17.91 -1.00 4.83
N LEU A 160 -19.01 -0.48 5.35
CA LEU A 160 -19.94 -1.18 6.22
C LEU A 160 -21.27 -1.40 5.46
N GLY A 161 -21.48 -2.62 4.99
CA GLY A 161 -22.63 -2.93 4.12
C GLY A 161 -22.56 -2.20 2.77
N ASP A 162 -23.63 -2.31 2.01
CA ASP A 162 -23.73 -1.70 0.67
C ASP A 162 -24.05 -0.21 0.76
N ASN A 163 -23.26 0.60 0.06
CA ASN A 163 -23.39 2.05 0.00
C ASN A 163 -23.46 2.52 -1.46
N ASN A 164 -24.50 2.09 -2.18
CA ASN A 164 -24.69 2.28 -3.63
C ASN A 164 -24.55 3.72 -4.14
N TRP A 165 -24.55 4.71 -3.25
CA TRP A 165 -24.34 6.11 -3.57
C TRP A 165 -22.85 6.52 -3.64
N MET A 166 -21.93 5.65 -3.22
CA MET A 166 -20.50 5.91 -3.23
C MET A 166 -19.86 5.35 -4.51
N HIS A 167 -19.13 6.18 -5.25
CA HIS A 167 -18.47 5.78 -6.50
C HIS A 167 -17.37 4.71 -6.34
N TYR A 168 -16.97 4.41 -5.13
CA TYR A 168 -15.97 3.37 -4.82
C TYR A 168 -16.58 2.12 -4.17
N ASP A 169 -17.90 2.02 -4.11
CA ASP A 169 -18.59 0.90 -3.44
C ASP A 169 -18.19 -0.46 -4.05
N ASP A 170 -18.14 -0.54 -5.39
CA ASP A 170 -17.78 -1.76 -6.12
C ASP A 170 -16.33 -2.27 -5.87
N VAL A 171 -15.47 -1.42 -5.33
CA VAL A 171 -14.06 -1.75 -5.07
C VAL A 171 -13.73 -1.76 -3.58
N ALA A 172 -14.67 -1.38 -2.73
CA ALA A 172 -14.52 -1.38 -1.28
C ALA A 172 -14.80 -2.77 -0.71
N LEU A 173 -14.00 -3.19 0.25
CA LEU A 173 -14.22 -4.45 0.99
C LEU A 173 -15.17 -4.22 2.15
N ASP A 174 -16.16 -5.10 2.33
CA ASP A 174 -16.94 -5.10 3.55
C ASP A 174 -16.06 -5.48 4.75
N VAL A 175 -16.13 -4.68 5.82
CA VAL A 175 -15.25 -4.87 6.99
C VAL A 175 -15.58 -6.12 7.79
N ASN A 176 -16.81 -6.62 7.73
CA ASN A 176 -17.24 -7.79 8.48
C ASN A 176 -17.03 -9.08 7.67
N GLU A 177 -17.31 -9.05 6.38
CA GLU A 177 -17.34 -10.24 5.53
C GLU A 177 -16.02 -10.47 4.79
N GLU A 178 -15.44 -9.43 4.17
CA GLU A 178 -14.34 -9.56 3.23
C GLU A 178 -12.97 -9.16 3.82
N LEU A 179 -12.93 -8.12 4.67
CA LEU A 179 -11.66 -7.56 5.16
C LEU A 179 -10.80 -8.57 5.95
N PRO A 180 -11.34 -9.45 6.82
CA PRO A 180 -10.52 -10.42 7.55
C PRO A 180 -9.83 -11.41 6.61
N GLU A 181 -10.54 -11.92 5.61
CA GLU A 181 -9.99 -12.84 4.63
C GLU A 181 -8.96 -12.14 3.72
N PHE A 182 -9.25 -10.93 3.26
CA PHE A 182 -8.32 -10.10 2.50
C PHE A 182 -6.99 -9.91 3.24
N VAL A 183 -7.02 -9.55 4.52
CA VAL A 183 -5.80 -9.39 5.33
C VAL A 183 -5.04 -10.72 5.44
N ASN A 184 -5.74 -11.84 5.56
CA ASN A 184 -5.13 -13.17 5.58
C ASN A 184 -4.42 -13.49 4.25
N TYR A 185 -5.05 -13.21 3.10
CA TYR A 185 -4.41 -13.35 1.78
C TYR A 185 -3.14 -12.52 1.65
N LEU A 186 -3.15 -11.26 2.10
CA LEU A 186 -1.96 -10.42 2.06
C LEU A 186 -0.83 -11.00 2.92
N LYS A 187 -1.14 -11.47 4.15
CA LYS A 187 -0.15 -12.11 5.03
C LYS A 187 0.43 -13.38 4.40
N LYS A 188 -0.42 -14.24 3.83
CA LYS A 188 0.02 -15.44 3.10
C LYS A 188 0.92 -15.08 1.92
N THR A 189 0.56 -14.06 1.14
CA THR A 189 1.37 -13.59 0.01
C THR A 189 2.77 -13.16 0.46
N VAL A 190 2.88 -12.40 1.55
CA VAL A 190 4.18 -12.02 2.12
C VAL A 190 5.00 -13.25 2.50
N GLY A 191 4.37 -14.25 3.13
CA GLY A 191 5.02 -15.53 3.47
C GLY A 191 5.50 -16.32 2.25
N ILE A 192 4.66 -16.40 1.21
CA ILE A 192 4.97 -17.09 -0.06
C ILE A 192 6.15 -16.44 -0.78
N MET A 193 6.27 -15.11 -0.74
CA MET A 193 7.37 -14.40 -1.37
C MET A 193 8.73 -14.73 -0.73
N GLY A 194 8.76 -15.09 0.56
CA GLY A 194 9.96 -15.58 1.23
C GLY A 194 11.17 -14.64 1.13
N GLY A 195 12.36 -15.23 1.13
CA GLY A 195 13.63 -14.53 0.97
C GLY A 195 14.27 -14.75 -0.40
N GLU A 196 15.31 -13.99 -0.71
CA GLU A 196 16.02 -14.07 -2.01
C GLU A 196 17.05 -15.22 -2.06
N LYS A 197 17.38 -15.82 -0.91
CA LYS A 197 18.39 -16.90 -0.85
C LYS A 197 17.73 -18.25 -1.17
N LYS A 198 18.25 -18.93 -2.20
CA LYS A 198 17.86 -20.32 -2.49
C LYS A 198 18.43 -21.24 -1.41
N ILE A 199 17.56 -21.93 -0.69
CA ILE A 199 17.91 -22.91 0.36
C ILE A 199 17.20 -24.22 0.08
N ILE A 200 17.73 -25.29 0.67
CA ILE A 200 17.09 -26.62 0.66
C ILE A 200 16.34 -26.76 1.98
N TYR A 201 15.06 -27.08 1.90
CA TYR A 201 14.23 -27.32 3.08
C TYR A 201 14.29 -28.80 3.48
N SER A 202 14.21 -29.07 4.78
CA SER A 202 14.32 -30.43 5.32
C SER A 202 13.27 -31.39 4.79
N ASP A 203 12.08 -30.88 4.48
CA ASP A 203 10.97 -31.65 3.94
C ASP A 203 11.10 -31.97 2.43
N GLU A 204 12.09 -31.40 1.73
CA GLU A 204 12.41 -31.80 0.36
C GLU A 204 13.08 -33.17 0.29
N PHE A 205 13.80 -33.59 1.33
CA PHE A 205 14.61 -34.82 1.34
C PHE A 205 13.80 -36.12 1.30
N HIS A 206 12.57 -36.14 1.72
CA HIS A 206 11.75 -37.36 1.70
C HIS A 206 11.38 -37.86 0.28
N LYS A 207 11.53 -36.99 -0.73
CA LYS A 207 11.21 -37.31 -2.13
C LYS A 207 12.44 -37.72 -2.95
N TYR A 208 13.66 -37.54 -2.41
CA TYR A 208 14.88 -37.84 -3.14
C TYR A 208 15.80 -38.69 -2.27
N ILE A 209 16.10 -39.91 -2.75
CA ILE A 209 17.18 -40.72 -2.16
C ILE A 209 18.45 -40.29 -2.86
N PRO A 210 19.42 -39.68 -2.15
CA PRO A 210 20.71 -39.30 -2.76
C PRO A 210 21.37 -40.55 -3.32
N ASN A 211 21.70 -40.56 -4.58
CA ASN A 211 22.50 -41.60 -5.17
C ASN A 211 23.88 -41.61 -4.49
N LYS A 212 24.32 -42.77 -3.96
CA LYS A 212 25.61 -42.95 -3.27
C LYS A 212 26.81 -42.53 -4.11
N ALA A 213 26.65 -42.39 -5.43
CA ALA A 213 27.72 -41.96 -6.35
C ALA A 213 27.82 -40.44 -6.52
N GLY A 214 27.00 -39.61 -5.82
CA GLY A 214 27.07 -38.14 -5.93
C GLY A 214 26.67 -37.56 -7.30
N LEU A 215 26.28 -38.38 -8.25
CA LEU A 215 25.77 -37.96 -9.55
C LEU A 215 24.26 -37.83 -9.45
N GLY A 216 23.75 -36.61 -9.59
CA GLY A 216 22.35 -36.26 -9.46
C GLY A 216 21.44 -37.00 -10.45
N GLY A 217 21.01 -38.16 -10.08
CA GLY A 217 20.04 -39.00 -10.75
C GLY A 217 19.02 -39.46 -9.72
N GLY A 218 18.16 -38.58 -9.25
CA GLY A 218 16.98 -38.94 -8.48
C GLY A 218 15.97 -39.55 -9.41
N SER A 219 15.68 -40.85 -9.28
CA SER A 219 14.46 -41.42 -9.83
C SER A 219 13.28 -40.79 -9.07
N ALA A 220 12.47 -39.99 -9.78
CA ALA A 220 11.21 -39.54 -9.25
C ALA A 220 10.35 -40.76 -8.93
N VAL A 221 10.01 -40.97 -7.68
CA VAL A 221 8.97 -41.93 -7.33
C VAL A 221 7.65 -41.29 -7.77
N THR A 222 7.11 -41.74 -8.90
CA THR A 222 5.75 -41.42 -9.31
C THR A 222 4.80 -41.90 -8.21
N PRO A 223 3.89 -41.05 -7.73
CA PRO A 223 2.84 -41.55 -6.85
C PRO A 223 2.03 -42.55 -7.64
N SER A 224 1.96 -43.80 -7.15
CA SER A 224 0.94 -44.75 -7.59
C SER A 224 -0.41 -44.16 -7.22
N CYS A 225 -1.28 -43.97 -8.22
CA CYS A 225 -2.70 -43.63 -8.04
C CYS A 225 -3.44 -44.67 -7.22
#